data_622c4be89ec6354471b809564697ae9e
#
_entry.id   622c4be89ec6354471b809564697ae9e
#
_cell.length_a   1.000
_cell.length_b   1.000
_cell.length_c   1.000
_cell.angle_alpha   90.00
_cell.angle_beta   90.00
_cell.angle_gamma   90.00
#
_symmetry.space_group_name_H-M   'P 1'
#
loop_
_entity.id
_entity.type
_entity.pdbx_description
1 polymer ?
#
loop_
_entity_poly.entity_id
_entity_poly.type
_entity_poly.pdbx_seq_one_letter_code
_entity_poly.pdbx_strand_id
1 'polypeptide(L)'
;MQYKHTDNQTYTFNLIDTPGHVDFTYEVSRSLAACEGALLLVDAAQGVEAQTVSNTYLAIDSNLTIIPVINKVDLPSARIDEVKSQLIELIGCEEEEIVCTSAKSGIGIDTLFDSIVNRIPPPEDKSHKPLRAMVFDSIHDNYKLSLIHI
;
A
#
# COMPACT_ATOMS: atom_id res chain seq x y z
N MET A 1 -6.54 -5.45 10.75
CA MET A 1 -5.94 -6.81 10.79
C MET A 1 -4.90 -6.85 11.90
N GLN A 2 -4.82 -7.95 12.66
CA GLN A 2 -3.77 -8.13 13.69
C GLN A 2 -2.70 -9.09 13.19
N TYR A 3 -1.44 -8.72 13.38
CA TYR A 3 -0.28 -9.51 13.02
C TYR A 3 0.64 -9.68 14.23
N LYS A 4 0.99 -10.94 14.56
CA LYS A 4 1.94 -11.24 15.62
C LYS A 4 3.34 -11.37 14.99
N HIS A 5 4.19 -10.42 15.28
CA HIS A 5 5.54 -10.35 14.76
C HIS A 5 6.53 -11.23 15.56
N THR A 6 7.70 -11.48 15.00
CA THR A 6 8.77 -12.31 15.61
C THR A 6 9.32 -11.75 16.92
N ASP A 7 9.15 -10.46 17.19
CA ASP A 7 9.48 -9.80 18.46
C ASP A 7 8.49 -10.10 19.60
N ASN A 8 7.49 -10.96 19.35
CA ASN A 8 6.37 -11.29 20.24
C ASN A 8 5.38 -10.14 20.50
N GLN A 9 5.45 -9.05 19.76
CA GLN A 9 4.45 -7.99 19.81
C GLN A 9 3.32 -8.26 18.80
N THR A 10 2.16 -7.69 19.07
CA THR A 10 1.02 -7.74 18.16
C THR A 10 0.80 -6.36 17.57
N TYR A 11 0.89 -6.27 16.26
CA TYR A 11 0.66 -5.05 15.50
C TYR A 11 -0.73 -5.05 14.89
N THR A 12 -1.36 -3.88 14.87
CA THR A 12 -2.65 -3.69 14.22
C THR A 12 -2.44 -2.90 12.93
N PHE A 13 -2.73 -3.52 11.79
CA PHE A 13 -2.70 -2.85 10.49
C PHE A 13 -4.10 -2.44 10.08
N ASN A 14 -4.24 -1.19 9.65
CA ASN A 14 -5.41 -0.68 8.97
C ASN A 14 -5.06 -0.56 7.47
N LEU A 15 -5.62 -1.45 6.66
CA LEU A 15 -5.36 -1.49 5.23
C LEU A 15 -6.46 -0.73 4.50
N ILE A 16 -6.05 0.18 3.62
CA ILE A 16 -6.93 0.87 2.68
C ILE A 16 -6.56 0.38 1.29
N ASP A 17 -7.49 -0.30 0.63
CA ASP A 17 -7.35 -0.69 -0.76
C ASP A 17 -7.74 0.48 -1.66
N THR A 18 -6.90 0.77 -2.66
CA THR A 18 -7.13 1.86 -3.60
C THR A 18 -7.34 1.32 -5.00
N PRO A 19 -8.33 1.85 -5.74
CA PRO A 19 -8.50 1.48 -7.13
C PRO A 19 -7.26 1.89 -7.94
N GLY A 20 -6.79 0.98 -8.81
CA GLY A 20 -5.62 1.24 -9.66
C GLY A 20 -5.88 2.13 -10.86
N HIS A 21 -7.14 2.41 -11.22
CA HIS A 21 -7.51 3.12 -12.44
C HIS A 21 -7.34 4.64 -12.31
N VAL A 22 -6.87 5.29 -13.37
CA VAL A 22 -6.57 6.75 -13.39
C VAL A 22 -7.78 7.63 -13.08
N ASP A 23 -8.99 7.17 -13.34
CA ASP A 23 -10.22 7.92 -13.04
C ASP A 23 -10.46 8.12 -11.54
N PHE A 24 -9.78 7.37 -10.68
CA PHE A 24 -9.91 7.41 -9.22
C PHE A 24 -8.77 8.12 -8.52
N THR A 25 -8.05 9.02 -9.21
CA THR A 25 -6.91 9.77 -8.65
C THR A 25 -7.28 10.53 -7.37
N TYR A 26 -8.50 11.05 -7.30
CA TYR A 26 -8.97 11.79 -6.13
C TYR A 26 -9.14 10.87 -4.90
N GLU A 27 -9.74 9.70 -5.09
CA GLU A 27 -9.91 8.69 -4.04
C GLU A 27 -8.56 8.16 -3.56
N VAL A 28 -7.64 7.90 -4.49
CA VAL A 28 -6.26 7.50 -4.18
C VAL A 28 -5.56 8.57 -3.33
N SER A 29 -5.59 9.82 -3.76
CA SER A 29 -4.97 10.93 -3.03
C SER A 29 -5.51 11.08 -1.60
N ARG A 30 -6.82 10.95 -1.40
CA ARG A 30 -7.44 11.01 -0.06
C ARG A 30 -7.05 9.82 0.82
N SER A 31 -6.99 8.64 0.24
CA SER A 31 -6.54 7.42 0.95
C SER A 31 -5.09 7.55 1.39
N LEU A 32 -4.21 8.00 0.50
CA LEU A 32 -2.80 8.23 0.83
C LEU A 32 -2.61 9.27 1.95
N ALA A 33 -3.42 10.34 1.96
CA ALA A 33 -3.37 11.34 3.03
C ALA A 33 -3.76 10.82 4.43
N ALA A 34 -4.36 9.63 4.52
CA ALA A 34 -4.76 8.98 5.76
C ALA A 34 -3.78 7.88 6.21
N CYS A 35 -2.69 7.65 5.47
CA CYS A 35 -1.76 6.55 5.69
C CYS A 35 -0.39 7.04 6.14
N GLU A 36 0.38 6.18 6.80
CA GLU A 36 1.78 6.38 7.16
C GLU A 36 2.74 5.76 6.14
N GLY A 37 2.25 4.85 5.30
CA GLY A 37 3.01 4.19 4.26
C GLY A 37 2.13 3.62 3.16
N ALA A 38 2.75 3.23 2.06
CA ALA A 38 2.10 2.66 0.90
C ALA A 38 2.82 1.40 0.41
N LEU A 39 2.05 0.39 0.03
CA LEU A 39 2.57 -0.77 -0.68
C LEU A 39 2.41 -0.52 -2.18
N LEU A 40 3.51 -0.44 -2.91
CA LEU A 40 3.51 -0.31 -4.37
C LEU A 40 3.49 -1.72 -4.98
N LEU A 41 2.29 -2.22 -5.27
CA LEU A 41 2.11 -3.54 -5.86
C LEU A 41 2.29 -3.51 -7.37
N VAL A 42 3.18 -4.38 -7.88
CA VAL A 42 3.42 -4.57 -9.30
C VAL A 42 3.26 -6.05 -9.64
N ASP A 43 2.60 -6.34 -10.74
CA ASP A 43 2.44 -7.70 -11.26
C ASP A 43 3.74 -8.16 -11.93
N ALA A 44 4.26 -9.32 -11.52
CA ALA A 44 5.52 -9.86 -12.06
C ALA A 44 5.47 -10.17 -13.57
N ALA A 45 4.29 -10.34 -14.15
CA ALA A 45 4.11 -10.62 -15.58
C ALA A 45 3.86 -9.35 -16.40
N GLN A 46 3.21 -8.33 -15.82
CA GLN A 46 2.87 -7.07 -16.49
C GLN A 46 3.97 -6.02 -16.35
N GLY A 47 4.62 -5.96 -15.17
CA GLY A 47 5.62 -4.94 -14.86
C GLY A 47 4.98 -3.60 -14.46
N VAL A 48 5.79 -2.54 -14.52
CA VAL A 48 5.37 -1.17 -14.19
C VAL A 48 4.52 -0.58 -15.32
N GLU A 49 3.28 -0.22 -15.02
CA GLU A 49 2.34 0.40 -15.94
C GLU A 49 2.23 1.91 -15.68
N ALA A 50 1.63 2.67 -16.61
CA ALA A 50 1.46 4.12 -16.48
C ALA A 50 0.69 4.51 -15.19
N GLN A 51 -0.27 3.70 -14.78
CA GLN A 51 -1.02 3.89 -13.54
C GLN A 51 -0.14 3.69 -12.29
N THR A 52 0.74 2.72 -12.33
CA THR A 52 1.74 2.48 -11.27
C THR A 52 2.60 3.73 -11.08
N VAL A 53 3.12 4.29 -12.19
CA VAL A 53 3.93 5.51 -12.18
C VAL A 53 3.15 6.68 -11.56
N SER A 54 1.93 6.93 -12.04
CA SER A 54 1.09 8.02 -11.56
C SER A 54 0.80 7.91 -10.05
N ASN A 55 0.40 6.74 -9.58
CA ASN A 55 0.10 6.50 -8.17
C ASN A 55 1.35 6.56 -7.29
N THR A 56 2.51 6.17 -7.81
CA THR A 56 3.79 6.29 -7.11
C THR A 56 4.14 7.75 -6.83
N TYR A 57 3.97 8.64 -7.82
CA TYR A 57 4.20 10.08 -7.59
C TYR A 57 3.25 10.67 -6.57
N LEU A 58 1.97 10.26 -6.54
CA LEU A 58 1.03 10.70 -5.50
C LEU A 58 1.46 10.26 -4.09
N ALA A 59 2.03 9.05 -3.96
CA ALA A 59 2.55 8.56 -2.70
C ALA A 59 3.81 9.32 -2.26
N ILE A 60 4.70 9.64 -3.19
CA ILE A 60 5.90 10.46 -2.94
C ILE A 60 5.49 11.88 -2.52
N ASP A 61 4.57 12.52 -3.23
CA ASP A 61 4.07 13.86 -2.91
C ASP A 61 3.38 13.90 -1.52
N SER A 62 2.81 12.78 -1.10
CA SER A 62 2.23 12.61 0.24
C SER A 62 3.27 12.30 1.31
N ASN A 63 4.57 12.24 0.96
CA ASN A 63 5.70 11.94 1.85
C ASN A 63 5.55 10.60 2.60
N LEU A 64 5.01 9.58 1.93
CA LEU A 64 4.81 8.25 2.50
C LEU A 64 6.05 7.37 2.35
N THR A 65 6.25 6.47 3.31
CA THR A 65 7.21 5.37 3.14
C THR A 65 6.64 4.37 2.14
N ILE A 66 7.34 4.16 1.02
CA ILE A 66 6.91 3.23 -0.03
C ILE A 66 7.66 1.91 0.12
N ILE A 67 6.91 0.80 0.14
CA ILE A 67 7.46 -0.55 0.09
C ILE A 67 7.12 -1.13 -1.29
N PRO A 68 8.10 -1.33 -2.18
CA PRO A 68 7.88 -1.96 -3.47
C PRO A 68 7.64 -3.46 -3.31
N VAL A 69 6.58 -3.96 -3.94
CA VAL A 69 6.15 -5.36 -3.86
C VAL A 69 5.88 -5.91 -5.25
N ILE A 70 6.58 -6.96 -5.62
CA ILE A 70 6.31 -7.71 -6.85
C ILE A 70 5.43 -8.89 -6.49
N ASN A 71 4.21 -8.90 -7.01
CA ASN A 71 3.24 -9.97 -6.76
C ASN A 71 3.12 -10.93 -7.95
N LYS A 72 2.56 -12.10 -7.70
CA LYS A 72 2.35 -13.17 -8.69
C LYS A 72 3.67 -13.77 -9.20
N VAL A 73 4.69 -13.86 -8.36
CA VAL A 73 5.99 -14.45 -8.73
C VAL A 73 5.91 -15.96 -9.02
N ASP A 74 4.80 -16.60 -8.71
CA ASP A 74 4.50 -18.00 -9.00
C ASP A 74 4.08 -18.25 -10.46
N LEU A 75 3.83 -17.21 -11.23
CA LEU A 75 3.41 -17.35 -12.63
C LEU A 75 4.60 -17.75 -13.52
N PRO A 76 4.40 -18.67 -14.48
CA PRO A 76 5.45 -19.03 -15.46
C PRO A 76 5.89 -17.85 -16.35
N SER A 77 5.04 -16.83 -16.49
CA SER A 77 5.33 -15.60 -17.25
C SER A 77 5.96 -14.48 -16.40
N ALA A 78 6.29 -14.74 -15.15
CA ALA A 78 6.90 -13.74 -14.26
C ALA A 78 8.28 -13.34 -14.76
N ARG A 79 8.54 -12.03 -14.84
CA ARG A 79 9.80 -11.40 -15.27
C ARG A 79 10.41 -10.62 -14.13
N ILE A 80 10.75 -11.30 -13.03
CA ILE A 80 11.11 -10.69 -11.76
C ILE A 80 12.26 -9.71 -11.90
N ASP A 81 13.37 -10.09 -12.56
CA ASP A 81 14.57 -9.25 -12.69
C ASP A 81 14.29 -7.98 -13.52
N GLU A 82 13.48 -8.10 -14.57
CA GLU A 82 13.06 -6.94 -15.37
C GLU A 82 12.21 -5.98 -14.54
N VAL A 83 11.23 -6.52 -13.79
CA VAL A 83 10.34 -5.69 -12.96
C VAL A 83 11.09 -5.05 -11.79
N LYS A 84 12.07 -5.74 -11.19
CA LYS A 84 12.98 -5.14 -10.21
C LYS A 84 13.71 -3.92 -10.79
N SER A 85 14.30 -4.08 -11.98
CA SER A 85 15.00 -2.97 -12.65
C SER A 85 14.08 -1.77 -12.90
N GLN A 86 12.84 -2.02 -13.32
CA GLN A 86 11.83 -0.95 -13.51
C GLN A 86 11.48 -0.24 -12.20
N LEU A 87 11.35 -0.97 -11.09
CA LEU A 87 11.06 -0.39 -9.77
C LEU A 87 12.23 0.43 -9.25
N ILE A 88 13.46 -0.06 -9.40
CA ILE A 88 14.68 0.68 -9.02
C ILE A 88 14.77 1.99 -9.81
N GLU A 89 14.50 1.97 -11.11
CA GLU A 89 14.49 3.17 -11.95
C GLU A 89 13.37 4.16 -11.54
N LEU A 90 12.19 3.65 -11.16
CA LEU A 90 11.04 4.47 -10.82
C LEU A 90 11.17 5.20 -9.48
N ILE A 91 11.63 4.51 -8.43
CA ILE A 91 11.60 5.02 -7.06
C ILE A 91 13.00 5.17 -6.43
N GLY A 92 14.05 4.70 -7.10
CA GLY A 92 15.44 4.79 -6.60
C GLY A 92 15.73 3.94 -5.38
N CYS A 93 15.00 2.81 -5.18
CA CYS A 93 15.21 1.89 -4.08
C CYS A 93 16.38 0.92 -4.36
N GLU A 94 16.91 0.31 -3.30
CA GLU A 94 17.85 -0.80 -3.43
C GLU A 94 17.10 -2.11 -3.76
N GLU A 95 17.77 -3.05 -4.41
CA GLU A 95 17.16 -4.32 -4.83
C GLU A 95 16.63 -5.13 -3.64
N GLU A 96 17.33 -5.10 -2.51
CA GLU A 96 16.99 -5.78 -1.26
C GLU A 96 15.72 -5.22 -0.60
N GLU A 97 15.31 -4.03 -0.97
CA GLU A 97 14.10 -3.40 -0.46
C GLU A 97 12.83 -3.92 -1.13
N ILE A 98 12.98 -4.57 -2.29
CA ILE A 98 11.87 -5.08 -3.10
C ILE A 98 11.41 -6.42 -2.55
N VAL A 99 10.16 -6.51 -2.13
CA VAL A 99 9.58 -7.74 -1.61
C VAL A 99 8.89 -8.52 -2.72
N CYS A 100 9.32 -9.75 -2.93
CA CYS A 100 8.72 -10.66 -3.89
C CYS A 100 7.66 -11.53 -3.23
N THR A 101 6.43 -11.53 -3.75
CA THR A 101 5.29 -12.21 -3.14
C THR A 101 4.47 -13.01 -4.15
N SER A 102 3.73 -13.98 -3.64
CA SER A 102 2.59 -14.58 -4.31
C SER A 102 1.44 -14.72 -3.33
N ALA A 103 0.44 -13.87 -3.44
CA ALA A 103 -0.74 -13.93 -2.59
C ALA A 103 -1.50 -15.26 -2.74
N LYS A 104 -1.42 -15.90 -3.92
CA LYS A 104 -2.07 -17.18 -4.19
C LYS A 104 -1.40 -18.34 -3.46
N SER A 105 -0.08 -18.38 -3.44
CA SER A 105 0.70 -19.48 -2.85
C SER A 105 1.21 -19.18 -1.43
N GLY A 106 1.08 -17.94 -0.95
CA GLY A 106 1.57 -17.50 0.35
C GLY A 106 3.07 -17.17 0.40
N ILE A 107 3.77 -17.23 -0.75
CA ILE A 107 5.20 -16.93 -0.80
C ILE A 107 5.43 -15.45 -0.44
N GLY A 108 6.43 -15.19 0.42
CA GLY A 108 6.91 -13.86 0.75
C GLY A 108 5.93 -13.01 1.60
N ILE A 109 4.81 -13.56 2.06
CA ILE A 109 3.83 -12.79 2.85
C ILE A 109 4.38 -12.42 4.23
N ASP A 110 5.07 -13.34 4.92
CA ASP A 110 5.68 -13.03 6.22
C ASP A 110 6.77 -11.96 6.06
N THR A 111 7.58 -12.05 5.02
CA THR A 111 8.61 -11.03 4.70
C THR A 111 7.96 -9.67 4.43
N LEU A 112 6.81 -9.63 3.76
CA LEU A 112 6.06 -8.40 3.53
C LEU A 112 5.61 -7.78 4.85
N PHE A 113 5.02 -8.57 5.75
CA PHE A 113 4.59 -8.06 7.05
C PHE A 113 5.75 -7.60 7.92
N ASP A 114 6.88 -8.32 7.92
CA ASP A 114 8.09 -7.90 8.59
C ASP A 114 8.62 -6.56 8.01
N SER A 115 8.57 -6.39 6.70
CA SER A 115 8.95 -5.13 6.04
C SER A 115 8.04 -3.97 6.45
N ILE A 116 6.72 -4.20 6.57
CA ILE A 116 5.77 -3.20 7.04
C ILE A 116 6.10 -2.76 8.47
N VAL A 117 6.30 -3.71 9.38
CA VAL A 117 6.61 -3.42 10.80
C VAL A 117 7.91 -2.64 10.94
N ASN A 118 8.93 -2.99 10.16
CA ASN A 118 10.27 -2.42 10.29
C ASN A 118 10.44 -1.07 9.57
N ARG A 119 9.66 -0.79 8.52
CA ARG A 119 9.89 0.36 7.63
C ARG A 119 8.82 1.43 7.75
N ILE A 120 7.54 1.06 7.96
CA ILE A 120 6.46 2.03 8.07
C ILE A 120 6.37 2.51 9.52
N PRO A 121 6.50 3.82 9.78
CA PRO A 121 6.38 4.35 11.13
C PRO A 121 4.95 4.20 11.65
N PRO A 122 4.74 4.06 12.96
CA PRO A 122 3.42 4.13 13.55
C PRO A 122 2.84 5.55 13.39
N PRO A 123 1.49 5.70 13.44
CA PRO A 123 0.87 7.00 13.40
C PRO A 123 1.33 7.89 14.57
N GLU A 124 1.47 9.20 14.30
CA GLU A 124 1.84 10.17 15.33
C GLU A 124 0.80 10.19 16.46
N ASP A 125 1.22 10.03 17.69
CA ASP A 125 0.32 10.16 18.84
C ASP A 125 -0.17 11.61 18.98
N LYS A 126 -1.44 11.82 18.65
CA LYS A 126 -2.15 13.10 18.74
C LYS A 126 -3.25 13.08 19.80
N SER A 127 -3.23 12.12 20.71
CA SER A 127 -4.26 11.95 21.76
C SER A 127 -4.44 13.19 22.65
N HIS A 128 -3.40 14.02 22.76
CA HIS A 128 -3.40 15.29 23.49
C HIS A 128 -4.04 16.46 22.73
N LYS A 129 -4.35 16.28 21.42
CA LYS A 129 -4.96 17.32 20.57
C LYS A 129 -6.48 17.17 20.55
N PRO A 130 -7.24 18.23 20.22
CA PRO A 130 -8.68 18.11 20.00
C PRO A 130 -9.02 17.05 18.97
N LEU A 131 -10.12 16.32 19.19
CA LEU A 131 -10.62 15.31 18.27
C LEU A 131 -10.79 15.92 16.86
N ARG A 132 -10.24 15.23 15.86
CA ARG A 132 -10.39 15.55 14.45
C ARG A 132 -10.78 14.29 13.71
N ALA A 133 -11.62 14.43 12.71
CA ALA A 133 -11.99 13.35 11.81
C ALA A 133 -11.93 13.83 10.36
N MET A 134 -11.44 12.98 9.47
CA MET A 134 -11.46 13.21 8.02
C MET A 134 -12.40 12.19 7.40
N VAL A 135 -13.39 12.67 6.65
CA VAL A 135 -14.26 11.79 5.85
C VAL A 135 -13.51 11.47 4.57
N PHE A 136 -13.14 10.21 4.39
CA PHE A 136 -12.45 9.76 3.17
C PHE A 136 -13.36 9.02 2.20
N ASP A 137 -14.49 8.49 2.69
CA ASP A 137 -15.52 7.85 1.87
C ASP A 137 -16.90 8.06 2.46
N SER A 138 -17.97 7.98 1.64
CA SER A 138 -19.36 8.12 2.07
C SER A 138 -20.29 7.38 1.12
N ILE A 139 -21.25 6.66 1.69
CA ILE A 139 -22.33 6.00 0.93
C ILE A 139 -23.64 6.69 1.26
N HIS A 140 -24.37 7.12 0.23
CA HIS A 140 -25.70 7.69 0.36
C HIS A 140 -26.76 6.58 0.36
N ASP A 141 -27.53 6.48 1.46
CA ASP A 141 -28.65 5.56 1.56
C ASP A 141 -29.96 6.30 1.22
N ASN A 142 -30.54 5.96 0.07
CA ASN A 142 -31.77 6.58 -0.43
C ASN A 142 -33.01 6.33 0.45
N TYR A 143 -32.99 5.28 1.26
CA TYR A 143 -34.11 4.92 2.13
C TYR A 143 -34.04 5.61 3.49
N LYS A 144 -32.83 5.84 4.00
CA LYS A 144 -32.61 6.47 5.32
C LYS A 144 -32.38 7.96 5.24
N LEU A 145 -32.25 8.54 4.03
CA LEU A 145 -31.94 9.95 3.79
C LEU A 145 -30.75 10.43 4.63
N SER A 146 -29.76 9.57 4.83
CA SER A 146 -28.61 9.84 5.67
C SER A 146 -27.31 9.37 4.98
N LEU A 147 -26.21 10.02 5.35
CA LEU A 147 -24.88 9.55 5.01
C LEU A 147 -24.48 8.47 6.02
N ILE A 148 -24.09 7.30 5.51
CA ILE A 148 -23.56 6.21 6.33
C ILE A 148 -22.04 6.27 6.21
N HIS A 149 -21.37 6.42 7.35
CA HIS A 149 -19.92 6.28 7.44
C HIS A 149 -19.58 4.81 7.68
N ILE A 150 -18.71 4.31 6.88
CA ILE A 150 -18.14 2.97 7.04
C ILE A 150 -16.80 3.10 7.75
#